data_b07abdb5a18a810f17c34c2ddc46944b
#
_entry.id   b07abdb5a18a810f17c34c2ddc46944b
#
_cell.length_a   1.000
_cell.length_b   1.000
_cell.length_c   1.000
_cell.angle_alpha   90.00
_cell.angle_beta   90.00
_cell.angle_gamma   90.00
#
_symmetry.space_group_name_H-M   'P 1'
#
loop_
_entity.id
_entity.type
_entity.pdbx_description
1 polymer ?
#
loop_
_entity_poly.entity_id
_entity_poly.type
_entity_poly.pdbx_seq_one_letter_code
_entity_poly.pdbx_strand_id
1 'polypeptide(L)'
;NRRQTPQDLVQDSIRKLTTRIDDRNRDWGAAYFDKMNFERMKSLYRERFSNAKEFTFCIVGDIDRDEAARLTCEYIGSLPSRKGKKEEYIIRNYDVDTDTIAREFKVVMPGDKGMVNLMLENDGKFSDKKQMALTIWGQMLRNRLFAIVREQESATYGVNVDANCTTFPYRKATLMVGFETQRDKVERMKEIIYNELERSKDELFLESELSPILISIRRMQDQQGENIGIDYWMNVLNTYAESKVDATNHKAFDKMLESMTVEDVRNAARKFLKNVKVRDWVIKSEEVNPLSDWEK
;
A
#
# COMPACT_ATOMS: atom_id res chain seq x y z
N ASN A 1 -9.70 -9.80 26.16
CA ASN A 1 -9.00 -8.54 26.48
C ASN A 1 -7.74 -8.47 25.64
N ARG A 2 -7.84 -7.87 24.47
CA ARG A 2 -6.66 -7.48 23.72
C ARG A 2 -6.01 -6.36 24.52
N ARG A 3 -4.84 -6.59 25.11
CA ARG A 3 -4.03 -5.50 25.64
C ARG A 3 -3.64 -4.65 24.45
N GLN A 4 -4.25 -3.48 24.32
CA GLN A 4 -3.87 -2.53 23.30
C GLN A 4 -2.51 -1.97 23.69
N THR A 5 -1.55 -2.17 22.82
CA THR A 5 -0.27 -1.49 22.98
C THR A 5 -0.44 0.01 22.71
N PRO A 6 0.45 0.87 23.20
CA PRO A 6 0.43 2.29 22.86
C PRO A 6 0.37 2.53 21.33
N GLN A 7 1.08 1.70 20.56
CA GLN A 7 1.07 1.75 19.10
C GLN A 7 -0.31 1.41 18.52
N ASP A 8 -1.02 0.42 19.08
CA ASP A 8 -2.38 0.08 18.63
C ASP A 8 -3.35 1.24 18.85
N LEU A 9 -3.22 1.96 19.97
CA LEU A 9 -4.05 3.14 20.27
C LEU A 9 -3.80 4.28 19.29
N VAL A 10 -2.54 4.51 18.92
CA VAL A 10 -2.19 5.50 17.90
C VAL A 10 -2.75 5.11 16.54
N GLN A 11 -2.60 3.85 16.12
CA GLN A 11 -3.14 3.36 14.84
C GLN A 11 -4.67 3.48 14.80
N ASP A 12 -5.35 3.18 15.88
CA ASP A 12 -6.81 3.40 16.01
C ASP A 12 -7.18 4.87 15.87
N SER A 13 -6.40 5.77 16.47
CA SER A 13 -6.62 7.21 16.39
C SER A 13 -6.40 7.72 14.96
N ILE A 14 -5.34 7.27 14.30
CA ILE A 14 -5.06 7.59 12.90
C ILE A 14 -6.22 7.11 12.01
N ARG A 15 -6.66 5.87 12.17
CA ARG A 15 -7.78 5.32 11.42
C ARG A 15 -9.05 6.17 11.57
N LYS A 16 -9.40 6.58 12.79
CA LYS A 16 -10.57 7.44 13.06
C LYS A 16 -10.45 8.83 12.43
N LEU A 17 -9.24 9.34 12.26
CA LEU A 17 -8.99 10.63 11.62
C LEU A 17 -8.99 10.57 10.09
N THR A 18 -8.60 9.43 9.51
CA THR A 18 -8.43 9.27 8.06
C THR A 18 -9.60 8.57 7.39
N THR A 19 -10.43 7.86 8.16
CA THR A 19 -11.48 7.00 7.61
C THR A 19 -12.82 7.35 8.21
N ARG A 20 -13.82 7.55 7.36
CA ARG A 20 -15.22 7.66 7.82
C ARG A 20 -15.68 6.32 8.38
N ILE A 21 -16.01 6.31 9.65
CA ILE A 21 -16.45 5.11 10.36
C ILE A 21 -17.95 4.93 10.17
N ASP A 22 -18.35 3.77 9.68
CA ASP A 22 -19.75 3.32 9.59
C ASP A 22 -19.91 1.90 10.19
N ASP A 23 -21.08 1.32 10.02
CA ASP A 23 -21.39 -0.02 10.52
C ASP A 23 -20.54 -1.15 9.93
N ARG A 24 -19.84 -0.91 8.84
CA ARG A 24 -19.04 -1.93 8.12
C ARG A 24 -17.58 -1.94 8.52
N ASN A 25 -17.05 -0.78 8.90
CA ASN A 25 -15.63 -0.61 9.21
C ASN A 25 -15.37 -0.12 10.65
N ARG A 26 -16.39 -0.12 11.53
CA ARG A 26 -16.22 0.20 12.95
C ARG A 26 -15.44 -0.88 13.70
N ASP A 27 -14.99 -0.53 14.89
CA ASP A 27 -14.30 -1.47 15.76
C ASP A 27 -15.21 -2.60 16.24
N TRP A 28 -14.67 -3.81 16.20
CA TRP A 28 -15.34 -5.02 16.65
C TRP A 28 -15.02 -5.25 18.12
N GLY A 29 -15.77 -4.60 19.01
CA GLY A 29 -15.68 -4.85 20.45
C GLY A 29 -16.40 -6.14 20.87
N ALA A 30 -16.18 -6.57 22.10
CA ALA A 30 -16.78 -7.79 22.65
C ALA A 30 -18.32 -7.83 22.48
N ALA A 31 -19.00 -6.72 22.72
CA ALA A 31 -20.45 -6.60 22.54
C ALA A 31 -20.94 -6.81 21.09
N TYR A 32 -20.04 -6.80 20.11
CA TYR A 32 -20.40 -7.09 18.72
C TYR A 32 -20.52 -8.59 18.48
N PHE A 33 -19.70 -9.40 19.15
CA PHE A 33 -19.76 -10.86 19.06
C PHE A 33 -21.06 -11.41 19.62
N ASP A 34 -21.63 -10.79 20.65
CA ASP A 34 -22.91 -11.17 21.23
C ASP A 34 -24.09 -10.99 20.27
N LYS A 35 -23.93 -10.14 19.25
CA LYS A 35 -24.91 -9.89 18.19
C LYS A 35 -24.77 -10.80 16.98
N MET A 36 -23.73 -11.63 16.93
CA MET A 36 -23.52 -12.55 15.82
C MET A 36 -24.59 -13.64 15.82
N ASN A 37 -25.25 -13.80 14.69
CA ASN A 37 -26.25 -14.82 14.48
C ASN A 37 -25.75 -15.86 13.47
N PHE A 38 -25.52 -17.07 13.94
CA PHE A 38 -24.98 -18.16 13.13
C PHE A 38 -25.86 -18.50 11.93
N GLU A 39 -27.20 -18.58 12.13
CA GLU A 39 -28.11 -18.89 11.03
C GLU A 39 -28.14 -17.77 9.96
N ARG A 40 -28.01 -16.52 10.39
CA ARG A 40 -27.87 -15.40 9.46
C ARG A 40 -26.54 -15.47 8.68
N MET A 41 -25.42 -15.78 9.34
CA MET A 41 -24.12 -15.98 8.67
C MET A 41 -24.20 -17.10 7.63
N LYS A 42 -24.80 -18.22 7.98
CA LYS A 42 -25.02 -19.37 7.11
C LYS A 42 -25.93 -19.03 5.92
N SER A 43 -26.97 -18.24 6.16
CA SER A 43 -27.86 -17.75 5.10
C SER A 43 -27.09 -16.84 4.12
N LEU A 44 -26.29 -15.89 4.63
CA LEU A 44 -25.48 -15.01 3.80
C LEU A 44 -24.42 -15.79 3.00
N TYR A 45 -23.77 -16.77 3.63
CA TYR A 45 -22.81 -17.62 2.92
C TYR A 45 -23.48 -18.35 1.75
N ARG A 46 -24.64 -18.99 2.01
CA ARG A 46 -25.38 -19.68 0.95
C ARG A 46 -25.86 -18.74 -0.14
N GLU A 47 -26.30 -17.54 0.19
CA GLU A 47 -26.70 -16.51 -0.76
C GLU A 47 -25.54 -16.16 -1.70
N ARG A 48 -24.34 -15.93 -1.15
CA ARG A 48 -23.14 -15.49 -1.89
C ARG A 48 -22.48 -16.62 -2.69
N PHE A 49 -22.49 -17.84 -2.17
CA PHE A 49 -21.73 -18.96 -2.74
C PHE A 49 -22.59 -20.02 -3.43
N SER A 50 -23.88 -19.81 -3.58
CA SER A 50 -24.77 -20.79 -4.21
C SER A 50 -24.87 -20.70 -5.73
N ASN A 51 -24.19 -19.75 -6.35
CA ASN A 51 -24.25 -19.53 -7.80
C ASN A 51 -22.82 -19.55 -8.41
N ALA A 52 -22.39 -20.71 -8.85
CA ALA A 52 -21.07 -20.90 -9.41
C ALA A 52 -20.83 -20.12 -10.72
N LYS A 53 -21.88 -19.66 -11.38
CA LYS A 53 -21.77 -18.87 -12.62
C LYS A 53 -20.98 -17.56 -12.43
N GLU A 54 -20.92 -17.04 -11.21
CA GLU A 54 -20.25 -15.78 -10.88
C GLU A 54 -18.81 -15.96 -10.43
N PHE A 55 -18.35 -17.21 -10.29
CA PHE A 55 -17.00 -17.50 -9.85
C PHE A 55 -16.04 -17.60 -11.03
N THR A 56 -14.82 -17.19 -10.80
CA THR A 56 -13.67 -17.46 -11.67
C THR A 56 -12.77 -18.45 -10.93
N PHE A 57 -12.52 -19.58 -11.58
CA PHE A 57 -11.65 -20.62 -11.05
C PHE A 57 -10.29 -20.53 -11.75
N CYS A 58 -9.23 -20.32 -11.01
CA CYS A 58 -7.86 -20.33 -11.50
C CYS A 58 -7.19 -21.63 -11.04
N ILE A 59 -6.67 -22.41 -11.98
CA ILE A 59 -6.01 -23.69 -11.71
C ILE A 59 -4.60 -23.61 -12.26
N VAL A 60 -3.61 -23.84 -11.39
CA VAL A 60 -2.19 -23.87 -11.75
C VAL A 60 -1.56 -25.10 -11.10
N GLY A 61 -0.84 -25.89 -11.89
CA GLY A 61 -0.16 -27.09 -11.40
C GLY A 61 0.40 -27.91 -12.54
N ASP A 62 1.15 -28.94 -12.18
CA ASP A 62 1.62 -29.96 -13.11
C ASP A 62 0.52 -31.01 -13.33
N ILE A 63 -0.38 -30.73 -14.25
CA ILE A 63 -1.51 -31.59 -14.59
C ILE A 63 -1.70 -31.61 -16.10
N ASP A 64 -2.02 -32.78 -16.64
CA ASP A 64 -2.40 -32.92 -18.04
C ASP A 64 -3.64 -32.08 -18.37
N ARG A 65 -3.62 -31.43 -19.53
CA ARG A 65 -4.68 -30.48 -19.92
C ARG A 65 -6.05 -31.16 -20.10
N ASP A 66 -6.07 -32.37 -20.67
CA ASP A 66 -7.32 -33.06 -20.95
C ASP A 66 -7.90 -33.61 -19.65
N GLU A 67 -7.04 -34.09 -18.75
CA GLU A 67 -7.45 -34.51 -17.42
C GLU A 67 -7.95 -33.32 -16.56
N ALA A 68 -7.27 -32.15 -16.62
CA ALA A 68 -7.76 -30.93 -15.97
C ALA A 68 -9.14 -30.51 -16.52
N ALA A 69 -9.33 -30.58 -17.83
CA ALA A 69 -10.61 -30.25 -18.45
C ALA A 69 -11.71 -31.22 -18.01
N ARG A 70 -11.42 -32.55 -18.02
CA ARG A 70 -12.34 -33.57 -17.56
C ARG A 70 -12.77 -33.34 -16.10
N LEU A 71 -11.81 -33.16 -15.19
CA LEU A 71 -12.08 -32.92 -13.77
C LEU A 71 -12.84 -31.60 -13.56
N THR A 72 -12.49 -30.55 -14.32
CA THR A 72 -13.20 -29.27 -14.26
C THR A 72 -14.66 -29.43 -14.67
N CYS A 73 -14.94 -30.15 -15.75
CA CYS A 73 -16.30 -30.42 -16.16
C CYS A 73 -17.07 -31.26 -15.13
N GLU A 74 -16.43 -32.28 -14.56
CA GLU A 74 -17.06 -33.17 -13.59
C GLU A 74 -17.36 -32.46 -12.27
N TYR A 75 -16.41 -31.73 -11.68
CA TYR A 75 -16.55 -31.16 -10.35
C TYR A 75 -17.02 -29.70 -10.37
N ILE A 76 -16.46 -28.85 -11.21
CA ILE A 76 -16.81 -27.43 -11.28
C ILE A 76 -18.03 -27.22 -12.17
N GLY A 77 -18.10 -27.91 -13.31
CA GLY A 77 -19.22 -27.83 -14.25
C GLY A 77 -20.54 -28.37 -13.68
N SER A 78 -20.47 -29.23 -12.66
CA SER A 78 -21.64 -29.75 -11.93
C SER A 78 -22.13 -28.82 -10.80
N LEU A 79 -21.43 -27.77 -10.47
CA LEU A 79 -21.83 -26.85 -9.43
C LEU A 79 -23.15 -26.14 -9.78
N PRO A 80 -23.99 -25.86 -8.78
CA PRO A 80 -25.24 -25.15 -9.02
C PRO A 80 -25.03 -23.80 -9.67
N SER A 81 -25.73 -23.55 -10.77
CA SER A 81 -25.75 -22.25 -11.42
C SER A 81 -27.19 -21.77 -11.62
N ARG A 82 -27.41 -20.47 -11.40
CA ARG A 82 -28.73 -19.85 -11.55
C ARG A 82 -28.72 -18.83 -12.67
N LYS A 83 -29.80 -18.78 -13.43
CA LYS A 83 -30.06 -17.67 -14.36
C LYS A 83 -30.47 -16.46 -13.51
N GLY A 84 -29.85 -15.33 -13.73
CA GLY A 84 -30.15 -14.11 -12.99
C GLY A 84 -29.24 -12.96 -13.38
N LYS A 85 -29.50 -11.78 -12.80
CA LYS A 85 -28.64 -10.61 -12.94
C LYS A 85 -27.31 -10.90 -12.22
N LYS A 86 -26.20 -10.55 -12.86
CA LYS A 86 -24.88 -10.63 -12.24
C LYS A 86 -24.84 -9.76 -10.99
N GLU A 87 -24.19 -10.25 -9.96
CA GLU A 87 -24.00 -9.48 -8.75
C GLU A 87 -23.12 -8.25 -9.05
N GLU A 88 -23.54 -7.10 -8.56
CA GLU A 88 -22.81 -5.84 -8.69
C GLU A 88 -22.26 -5.43 -7.33
N TYR A 89 -21.01 -5.01 -7.31
CA TYR A 89 -20.40 -4.45 -6.10
C TYR A 89 -20.52 -2.93 -6.12
N ILE A 90 -20.68 -2.35 -4.93
CA ILE A 90 -20.71 -0.90 -4.74
C ILE A 90 -19.37 -0.48 -4.20
N ILE A 91 -18.64 0.30 -4.97
CA ILE A 91 -17.40 0.93 -4.49
C ILE A 91 -17.78 1.98 -3.46
N ARG A 92 -17.21 1.87 -2.25
CA ARG A 92 -17.39 2.82 -1.17
C ARG A 92 -16.06 3.48 -0.86
N ASN A 93 -16.01 4.78 -0.97
CA ASN A 93 -14.87 5.55 -0.50
C ASN A 93 -15.09 5.91 0.97
N TYR A 94 -14.20 5.41 1.83
CA TYR A 94 -14.19 5.70 3.27
C TYR A 94 -13.16 6.76 3.65
N ASP A 95 -12.38 7.27 2.72
CA ASP A 95 -11.44 8.35 3.00
C ASP A 95 -12.20 9.61 3.46
N VAL A 96 -11.65 10.30 4.45
CA VAL A 96 -12.15 11.63 4.81
C VAL A 96 -11.72 12.63 3.73
N ASP A 97 -12.64 13.50 3.35
CA ASP A 97 -12.39 14.54 2.36
C ASP A 97 -11.74 15.76 3.03
N THR A 98 -10.48 15.60 3.40
CA THR A 98 -9.67 16.65 4.04
C THR A 98 -8.29 16.66 3.39
N ASP A 99 -7.84 17.80 2.92
CA ASP A 99 -6.57 17.93 2.19
C ASP A 99 -5.37 17.62 3.09
N THR A 100 -5.37 18.13 4.31
CA THR A 100 -4.26 17.94 5.23
C THR A 100 -4.72 17.54 6.61
N ILE A 101 -4.17 16.45 7.12
CA ILE A 101 -4.32 16.04 8.51
C ILE A 101 -2.92 15.88 9.11
N ALA A 102 -2.58 16.73 10.07
CA ALA A 102 -1.34 16.62 10.83
C ALA A 102 -1.67 16.43 12.31
N ARG A 103 -1.03 15.44 12.96
CA ARG A 103 -1.22 15.15 14.37
C ARG A 103 0.07 14.68 15.01
N GLU A 104 0.29 15.13 16.25
CA GLU A 104 1.31 14.62 17.14
C GLU A 104 0.65 13.78 18.24
N PHE A 105 1.20 12.60 18.49
CA PHE A 105 0.81 11.71 19.55
C PHE A 105 1.95 11.57 20.54
N LYS A 106 1.65 11.69 21.83
CA LYS A 106 2.58 11.39 22.90
C LYS A 106 2.25 10.03 23.48
N VAL A 107 3.24 9.18 23.58
CA VAL A 107 3.06 7.78 23.97
C VAL A 107 4.15 7.38 24.94
N VAL A 108 3.75 6.75 26.03
CA VAL A 108 4.69 6.18 26.99
C VAL A 108 5.41 5.01 26.32
N MET A 109 6.71 5.20 26.01
CA MET A 109 7.56 4.17 25.43
C MET A 109 9.01 4.38 25.89
N PRO A 110 9.84 3.32 25.95
CA PRO A 110 11.22 3.41 26.37
C PRO A 110 12.07 4.26 25.42
N GLY A 111 12.92 5.10 26.01
CA GLY A 111 13.92 5.88 25.29
C GLY A 111 13.39 7.19 24.70
N ASP A 112 14.34 8.01 24.23
CA ASP A 112 14.05 9.29 23.58
C ASP A 112 13.79 9.07 22.10
N LYS A 113 12.52 8.80 21.73
CA LYS A 113 12.11 8.38 20.39
C LYS A 113 11.07 9.31 19.80
N GLY A 114 11.27 9.61 18.52
CA GLY A 114 10.29 10.21 17.63
C GLY A 114 10.09 9.35 16.40
N MET A 115 8.86 9.05 16.06
CA MET A 115 8.49 8.33 14.83
C MET A 115 7.68 9.25 13.94
N VAL A 116 8.06 9.34 12.68
CA VAL A 116 7.33 10.13 11.69
C VAL A 116 6.79 9.21 10.62
N ASN A 117 5.54 9.40 10.28
CA ASN A 117 4.87 8.75 9.17
C ASN A 117 4.16 9.82 8.34
N LEU A 118 4.71 10.07 7.17
CA LEU A 118 4.15 10.98 6.19
C LEU A 118 3.56 10.17 5.05
N MET A 119 2.26 10.33 4.78
CA MET A 119 1.60 9.75 3.63
C MET A 119 1.03 10.87 2.76
N LEU A 120 1.39 10.85 1.49
CA LEU A 120 0.83 11.74 0.48
C LEU A 120 -0.04 10.89 -0.46
N GLU A 121 -1.21 11.41 -0.81
CA GLU A 121 -2.18 10.74 -1.65
C GLU A 121 -2.59 11.63 -2.81
N ASN A 122 -2.69 11.06 -4.01
CA ASN A 122 -3.18 11.74 -5.20
C ASN A 122 -4.18 10.84 -5.94
N ASP A 123 -5.39 11.34 -6.14
CA ASP A 123 -6.48 10.62 -6.82
C ASP A 123 -6.42 10.73 -8.35
N GLY A 124 -5.31 11.26 -8.88
CA GLY A 124 -5.10 11.46 -10.31
C GLY A 124 -4.89 10.17 -11.09
N LYS A 125 -5.18 10.24 -12.39
CA LYS A 125 -4.92 9.13 -13.30
C LYS A 125 -3.47 9.14 -13.76
N PHE A 126 -2.78 8.02 -13.56
CA PHE A 126 -1.42 7.79 -14.02
C PHE A 126 -1.43 6.68 -15.08
N SER A 127 -0.78 6.93 -16.23
CA SER A 127 -0.52 5.86 -17.22
C SER A 127 0.50 4.87 -16.67
N ASP A 128 0.59 3.68 -17.23
CA ASP A 128 1.50 2.62 -16.77
C ASP A 128 2.96 3.11 -16.69
N LYS A 129 3.42 3.83 -17.72
CA LYS A 129 4.76 4.45 -17.70
C LYS A 129 4.93 5.45 -16.54
N LYS A 130 3.90 6.23 -16.20
CA LYS A 130 3.95 7.16 -15.08
C LYS A 130 3.87 6.46 -13.73
N GLN A 131 3.16 5.35 -13.64
CA GLN A 131 3.15 4.52 -12.42
C GLN A 131 4.54 3.92 -12.18
N MET A 132 5.18 3.36 -13.22
CA MET A 132 6.56 2.89 -13.16
C MET A 132 7.51 4.01 -12.75
N ALA A 133 7.41 5.18 -13.38
CA ALA A 133 8.23 6.35 -13.05
C ALA A 133 8.04 6.82 -11.59
N LEU A 134 6.82 6.73 -11.02
CA LEU A 134 6.56 7.03 -9.61
C LEU A 134 7.23 6.03 -8.67
N THR A 135 7.17 4.74 -9.00
CA THR A 135 7.86 3.71 -8.20
C THR A 135 9.37 3.93 -8.22
N ILE A 136 9.93 4.26 -9.39
CA ILE A 136 11.36 4.61 -9.53
C ILE A 136 11.69 5.86 -8.72
N TRP A 137 10.85 6.91 -8.82
CA TRP A 137 11.03 8.11 -8.02
C TRP A 137 11.06 7.83 -6.52
N GLY A 138 10.15 6.99 -6.01
CA GLY A 138 10.15 6.57 -4.60
C GLY A 138 11.47 5.93 -4.17
N GLN A 139 12.06 5.07 -5.02
CA GLN A 139 13.36 4.46 -4.75
C GLN A 139 14.51 5.49 -4.79
N MET A 140 14.50 6.41 -5.75
CA MET A 140 15.50 7.49 -5.85
C MET A 140 15.41 8.43 -4.64
N LEU A 141 14.19 8.82 -4.26
CA LEU A 141 13.92 9.64 -3.08
C LEU A 141 14.43 8.94 -1.80
N ARG A 142 14.16 7.64 -1.66
CA ARG A 142 14.66 6.84 -0.54
C ARG A 142 16.18 6.88 -0.46
N ASN A 143 16.87 6.69 -1.59
CA ASN A 143 18.32 6.68 -1.62
C ASN A 143 18.91 8.05 -1.23
N ARG A 144 18.33 9.15 -1.73
CA ARG A 144 18.74 10.52 -1.36
C ARG A 144 18.50 10.81 0.11
N LEU A 145 17.30 10.53 0.62
CA LEU A 145 16.97 10.74 2.01
C LEU A 145 17.87 9.91 2.93
N PHE A 146 18.15 8.66 2.56
CA PHE A 146 19.04 7.81 3.33
C PHE A 146 20.46 8.39 3.40
N ALA A 147 21.00 8.88 2.28
CA ALA A 147 22.32 9.50 2.23
C ALA A 147 22.36 10.77 3.10
N ILE A 148 21.39 11.69 2.95
CA ILE A 148 21.33 12.94 3.71
C ILE A 148 21.25 12.65 5.21
N VAL A 149 20.36 11.76 5.61
CA VAL A 149 20.11 11.48 7.03
C VAL A 149 21.28 10.77 7.68
N ARG A 150 21.93 9.84 6.95
CA ARG A 150 23.11 9.13 7.47
C ARG A 150 24.32 10.03 7.59
N GLU A 151 24.59 10.87 6.59
CA GLU A 151 25.82 11.67 6.51
C GLU A 151 25.74 12.96 7.37
N GLN A 152 24.58 13.60 7.38
CA GLN A 152 24.45 14.92 8.02
C GLN A 152 23.93 14.87 9.44
N GLU A 153 23.04 13.93 9.75
CA GLU A 153 22.30 13.99 11.00
C GLU A 153 22.67 12.86 11.99
N SER A 154 23.32 11.77 11.55
CA SER A 154 23.57 10.58 12.39
C SER A 154 22.33 10.15 13.20
N ALA A 155 21.13 10.40 12.66
CA ALA A 155 19.92 10.59 13.43
C ALA A 155 18.96 9.42 13.40
N THR A 156 19.13 8.47 12.47
CA THR A 156 18.17 7.37 12.31
C THR A 156 18.83 6.11 11.79
N TYR A 157 18.21 4.98 12.09
CA TYR A 157 18.59 3.66 11.58
C TYR A 157 18.19 3.44 10.11
N GLY A 158 17.29 4.26 9.58
CA GLY A 158 16.87 4.21 8.18
C GLY A 158 15.65 5.06 7.88
N VAL A 159 15.48 5.38 6.60
CA VAL A 159 14.27 6.02 6.08
C VAL A 159 13.58 5.02 5.15
N ASN A 160 12.32 4.75 5.42
CA ASN A 160 11.49 3.94 4.53
C ASN A 160 10.69 4.87 3.61
N VAL A 161 10.78 4.63 2.30
CA VAL A 161 10.00 5.36 1.29
C VAL A 161 9.37 4.32 0.36
N ASP A 162 8.07 4.40 0.21
CA ASP A 162 7.30 3.56 -0.69
C ASP A 162 6.36 4.40 -1.55
N ALA A 163 6.47 4.27 -2.86
CA ALA A 163 5.60 4.93 -3.83
C ALA A 163 4.84 3.87 -4.62
N ASN A 164 3.52 3.91 -4.54
CA ASN A 164 2.65 2.90 -5.09
C ASN A 164 1.46 3.53 -5.84
N CYS A 165 0.92 2.76 -6.81
CA CYS A 165 -0.31 3.11 -7.52
C CYS A 165 -1.29 1.95 -7.46
N THR A 166 -2.49 2.20 -6.97
CA THR A 166 -3.60 1.26 -7.01
C THR A 166 -4.55 1.63 -8.15
N THR A 167 -5.15 0.63 -8.77
CA THR A 167 -6.13 0.82 -9.84
C THR A 167 -7.53 0.36 -9.45
N PHE A 168 -7.61 -0.50 -8.46
CA PHE A 168 -8.86 -1.08 -7.94
C PHE A 168 -8.88 -1.02 -6.40
N PRO A 169 -10.00 -0.75 -5.75
CA PRO A 169 -11.32 -0.43 -6.31
C PRO A 169 -11.43 0.97 -6.93
N TYR A 170 -10.53 1.87 -6.61
CA TYR A 170 -10.39 3.20 -7.20
C TYR A 170 -8.91 3.52 -7.40
N ARG A 171 -8.66 4.40 -8.37
CA ARG A 171 -7.30 4.78 -8.71
C ARG A 171 -6.76 5.75 -7.70
N LYS A 172 -5.62 5.42 -7.11
CA LYS A 172 -4.92 6.24 -6.14
C LYS A 172 -3.41 6.03 -6.29
N ALA A 173 -2.65 7.10 -6.28
CA ALA A 173 -1.21 7.06 -6.09
C ALA A 173 -0.89 7.49 -4.66
N THR A 174 0.02 6.79 -4.00
CA THR A 174 0.45 7.07 -2.63
C THR A 174 1.96 7.11 -2.54
N LEU A 175 2.47 8.02 -1.72
CA LEU A 175 3.85 8.03 -1.27
C LEU A 175 3.83 7.95 0.25
N MET A 176 4.51 6.96 0.81
CA MET A 176 4.71 6.82 2.25
C MET A 176 6.17 7.07 2.59
N VAL A 177 6.42 7.92 3.57
CA VAL A 177 7.75 8.16 4.13
C VAL A 177 7.69 7.94 5.63
N GLY A 178 8.47 6.99 6.12
CA GLY A 178 8.51 6.64 7.54
C GLY A 178 9.95 6.56 8.06
N PHE A 179 10.18 7.06 9.27
CA PHE A 179 11.47 6.95 9.97
C PHE A 179 11.30 7.05 11.47
N GLU A 180 12.30 6.55 12.19
CA GLU A 180 12.44 6.69 13.62
C GLU A 180 13.71 7.52 13.93
N THR A 181 13.61 8.46 14.86
CA THR A 181 14.69 9.37 15.25
C THR A 181 14.57 9.75 16.73
N GLN A 182 15.43 10.64 17.24
CA GLN A 182 15.29 11.29 18.54
C GLN A 182 14.17 12.33 18.49
N ARG A 183 13.49 12.58 19.62
CA ARG A 183 12.35 13.53 19.70
C ARG A 183 12.69 14.93 19.22
N ASP A 184 13.87 15.42 19.59
CA ASP A 184 14.36 16.75 19.26
C ASP A 184 14.73 16.92 17.78
N LYS A 185 14.99 15.82 17.07
CA LYS A 185 15.35 15.83 15.66
C LYS A 185 14.16 15.68 14.70
N VAL A 186 12.97 15.40 15.21
CA VAL A 186 11.77 15.15 14.39
C VAL A 186 11.51 16.29 13.39
N GLU A 187 11.50 17.53 13.86
CA GLU A 187 11.17 18.68 12.99
C GLU A 187 12.25 18.90 11.91
N ARG A 188 13.51 18.74 12.28
CA ARG A 188 14.62 18.83 11.32
C ARG A 188 14.53 17.76 10.25
N MET A 189 14.20 16.53 10.63
CA MET A 189 14.02 15.43 9.69
C MET A 189 12.83 15.65 8.75
N LYS A 190 11.72 16.18 9.26
CA LYS A 190 10.57 16.57 8.44
C LYS A 190 10.95 17.65 7.43
N GLU A 191 11.68 18.67 7.86
CA GLU A 191 12.17 19.74 6.96
C GLU A 191 12.99 19.15 5.79
N ILE A 192 13.89 18.24 6.08
CA ILE A 192 14.72 17.56 5.05
C ILE A 192 13.80 16.84 4.03
N ILE A 193 12.81 16.10 4.52
CA ILE A 193 11.88 15.36 3.64
C ILE A 193 11.09 16.33 2.76
N TYR A 194 10.49 17.36 3.35
CA TYR A 194 9.71 18.33 2.56
C TYR A 194 10.59 19.07 1.55
N ASN A 195 11.82 19.41 1.88
CA ASN A 195 12.77 20.03 0.95
C ASN A 195 13.08 19.09 -0.23
N GLU A 196 13.32 17.79 0.01
CA GLU A 196 13.57 16.83 -1.09
C GLU A 196 12.31 16.59 -1.93
N LEU A 197 11.12 16.62 -1.35
CA LEU A 197 9.87 16.56 -2.11
C LEU A 197 9.71 17.79 -3.03
N GLU A 198 9.98 18.99 -2.52
CA GLU A 198 9.94 20.21 -3.34
C GLU A 198 11.00 20.18 -4.45
N ARG A 199 12.22 19.81 -4.14
CA ARG A 199 13.29 19.64 -5.15
C ARG A 199 12.91 18.67 -6.25
N SER A 200 12.21 17.57 -5.92
CA SER A 200 11.73 16.57 -6.88
C SER A 200 10.77 17.13 -7.93
N LYS A 201 10.14 18.30 -7.68
CA LYS A 201 9.27 18.94 -8.67
C LYS A 201 10.04 19.63 -9.78
N ASP A 202 11.18 20.21 -9.44
CA ASP A 202 11.88 21.16 -10.33
C ASP A 202 13.25 20.67 -10.77
N GLU A 203 13.97 19.95 -9.92
CA GLU A 203 15.28 19.43 -10.24
C GLU A 203 15.22 18.05 -10.91
N LEU A 204 16.09 17.83 -11.88
CA LEU A 204 16.30 16.51 -12.44
C LEU A 204 17.15 15.66 -11.51
N PHE A 205 16.80 14.39 -11.41
CA PHE A 205 17.71 13.38 -10.86
C PHE A 205 18.88 13.16 -11.83
N LEU A 206 19.98 12.64 -11.31
CA LEU A 206 21.12 12.30 -12.16
C LEU A 206 20.92 10.93 -12.81
N GLU A 207 21.43 10.75 -14.02
CA GLU A 207 21.44 9.44 -14.68
C GLU A 207 22.17 8.37 -13.84
N SER A 208 23.19 8.77 -13.07
CA SER A 208 23.89 7.89 -12.13
C SER A 208 23.04 7.41 -10.95
N GLU A 209 21.95 8.11 -10.63
CA GLU A 209 20.96 7.69 -9.64
C GLU A 209 19.90 6.75 -10.25
N LEU A 210 19.51 7.00 -11.51
CA LEU A 210 18.50 6.23 -12.22
C LEU A 210 19.01 4.86 -12.66
N SER A 211 20.17 4.81 -13.29
CA SER A 211 20.70 3.58 -13.92
C SER A 211 20.78 2.37 -12.98
N PRO A 212 21.26 2.47 -11.74
CA PRO A 212 21.30 1.33 -10.82
C PRO A 212 19.90 0.80 -10.49
N ILE A 213 18.89 1.66 -10.44
CA ILE A 213 17.50 1.27 -10.14
C ILE A 213 16.93 0.50 -11.33
N LEU A 214 17.13 0.98 -12.56
CA LEU A 214 16.69 0.27 -13.76
C LEU A 214 17.32 -1.12 -13.87
N ILE A 215 18.62 -1.23 -13.57
CA ILE A 215 19.34 -2.51 -13.53
C ILE A 215 18.75 -3.43 -12.46
N SER A 216 18.44 -2.90 -11.27
CA SER A 216 17.84 -3.67 -10.18
C SER A 216 16.45 -4.20 -10.55
N ILE A 217 15.61 -3.36 -11.14
CA ILE A 217 14.27 -3.76 -11.61
C ILE A 217 14.38 -4.86 -12.66
N ARG A 218 15.30 -4.72 -13.64
CA ARG A 218 15.51 -5.74 -14.67
C ARG A 218 15.97 -7.07 -14.06
N ARG A 219 16.92 -7.05 -13.14
CA ARG A 219 17.38 -8.27 -12.45
C ARG A 219 16.26 -8.96 -11.67
N MET A 220 15.42 -8.19 -10.98
CA MET A 220 14.26 -8.77 -10.27
C MET A 220 13.30 -9.44 -11.24
N GLN A 221 13.07 -8.85 -12.40
CA GLN A 221 12.22 -9.42 -13.44
C GLN A 221 12.83 -10.71 -14.03
N ASP A 222 14.12 -10.70 -14.34
CA ASP A 222 14.84 -11.88 -14.85
C ASP A 222 14.78 -13.03 -13.84
N GLN A 223 15.03 -12.75 -12.56
CA GLN A 223 14.91 -13.74 -11.48
C GLN A 223 13.49 -14.30 -11.32
N GLN A 224 12.46 -13.44 -11.48
CA GLN A 224 11.08 -13.93 -11.51
C GLN A 224 10.83 -14.82 -12.74
N GLY A 225 11.42 -14.50 -13.87
CA GLY A 225 11.37 -15.32 -15.09
C GLY A 225 12.07 -16.68 -14.96
N GLU A 226 13.15 -16.75 -14.17
CA GLU A 226 13.85 -18.01 -13.88
C GLU A 226 13.12 -18.90 -12.86
N ASN A 227 12.38 -18.29 -11.94
CA ASN A 227 11.60 -18.95 -10.89
C ASN A 227 10.10 -18.93 -11.15
N ILE A 228 9.70 -19.20 -12.39
CA ILE A 228 8.28 -19.28 -12.75
C ILE A 228 7.67 -20.50 -12.08
N GLY A 229 7.06 -20.29 -10.94
CA GLY A 229 6.35 -21.29 -10.14
C GLY A 229 4.84 -21.09 -10.13
N ILE A 230 4.17 -21.88 -9.33
CA ILE A 230 2.70 -21.84 -9.13
C ILE A 230 2.24 -20.43 -8.73
N ASP A 231 2.96 -19.80 -7.80
CA ASP A 231 2.58 -18.47 -7.29
C ASP A 231 2.63 -17.37 -8.36
N TYR A 232 3.62 -17.44 -9.24
CA TYR A 232 3.71 -16.52 -10.38
C TYR A 232 2.46 -16.63 -11.27
N TRP A 233 2.12 -17.84 -11.71
CA TRP A 233 0.99 -18.07 -12.59
C TRP A 233 -0.35 -17.79 -11.91
N MET A 234 -0.50 -18.12 -10.62
CA MET A 234 -1.68 -17.72 -9.85
C MET A 234 -1.87 -16.22 -9.81
N ASN A 235 -0.79 -15.46 -9.61
CA ASN A 235 -0.83 -13.99 -9.62
C ASN A 235 -1.22 -13.43 -11.00
N VAL A 236 -0.64 -13.98 -12.08
CA VAL A 236 -0.98 -13.62 -13.46
C VAL A 236 -2.46 -13.84 -13.73
N LEU A 237 -2.99 -15.03 -13.41
CA LEU A 237 -4.38 -15.38 -13.64
C LEU A 237 -5.34 -14.53 -12.80
N ASN A 238 -5.04 -14.30 -11.53
CA ASN A 238 -5.84 -13.45 -10.66
C ASN A 238 -5.87 -12.00 -11.17
N THR A 239 -4.72 -11.45 -11.55
CA THR A 239 -4.64 -10.11 -12.14
C THR A 239 -5.49 -10.00 -13.41
N TYR A 240 -5.43 -11.00 -14.28
CA TYR A 240 -6.27 -11.03 -15.47
C TYR A 240 -7.75 -11.17 -15.13
N ALA A 241 -8.10 -12.01 -14.18
CA ALA A 241 -9.49 -12.22 -13.76
C ALA A 241 -10.11 -10.93 -13.21
N GLU A 242 -9.37 -10.18 -12.42
CA GLU A 242 -9.83 -8.95 -11.75
C GLU A 242 -9.84 -7.73 -12.68
N SER A 243 -8.73 -7.49 -13.37
CA SER A 243 -8.49 -6.23 -14.10
C SER A 243 -8.47 -6.35 -15.61
N LYS A 244 -8.49 -7.59 -16.15
CA LYS A 244 -8.28 -7.90 -17.58
C LYS A 244 -6.92 -7.44 -18.12
N VAL A 245 -5.97 -7.18 -17.24
CA VAL A 245 -4.59 -6.83 -17.62
C VAL A 245 -3.82 -8.12 -17.91
N ASP A 246 -3.19 -8.17 -19.07
CA ASP A 246 -2.27 -9.25 -19.43
C ASP A 246 -0.91 -9.02 -18.76
N ALA A 247 -0.73 -9.62 -17.59
CA ALA A 247 0.52 -9.55 -16.83
C ALA A 247 1.68 -10.31 -17.48
N THR A 248 1.44 -11.06 -18.56
CA THR A 248 2.51 -11.74 -19.32
C THR A 248 3.12 -10.87 -20.41
N ASN A 249 2.65 -9.66 -20.59
CA ASN A 249 3.17 -8.75 -21.62
C ASN A 249 4.50 -8.11 -21.20
N HIS A 250 5.51 -8.96 -21.00
CA HIS A 250 6.87 -8.53 -20.62
C HIS A 250 7.48 -7.56 -21.63
N LYS A 251 7.17 -7.68 -22.94
CA LYS A 251 7.68 -6.78 -23.98
C LYS A 251 7.24 -5.34 -23.78
N ALA A 252 6.01 -5.10 -23.32
CA ALA A 252 5.54 -3.75 -23.03
C ALA A 252 6.24 -3.17 -21.80
N PHE A 253 6.46 -3.99 -20.77
CA PHE A 253 7.20 -3.62 -19.58
C PHE A 253 8.66 -3.28 -19.91
N ASP A 254 9.36 -4.16 -20.64
CA ASP A 254 10.76 -3.95 -21.07
C ASP A 254 10.91 -2.65 -21.86
N LYS A 255 10.03 -2.42 -22.81
CA LYS A 255 10.02 -1.19 -23.60
C LYS A 255 9.81 0.07 -22.74
N MET A 256 8.94 0.00 -21.74
CA MET A 256 8.74 1.11 -20.81
C MET A 256 9.99 1.34 -19.96
N LEU A 257 10.61 0.27 -19.45
CA LEU A 257 11.82 0.35 -18.62
C LEU A 257 13.01 0.90 -19.42
N GLU A 258 13.23 0.44 -20.65
CA GLU A 258 14.29 0.89 -21.54
C GLU A 258 14.15 2.36 -21.98
N SER A 259 12.91 2.84 -22.09
CA SER A 259 12.61 4.22 -22.48
C SER A 259 12.47 5.17 -21.30
N MET A 260 12.78 4.73 -20.07
CA MET A 260 12.64 5.54 -18.86
C MET A 260 13.77 6.56 -18.77
N THR A 261 13.42 7.82 -18.57
CA THR A 261 14.37 8.94 -18.46
C THR A 261 14.19 9.67 -17.13
N VAL A 262 15.20 10.44 -16.73
CA VAL A 262 15.10 11.31 -15.53
C VAL A 262 13.99 12.36 -15.67
N GLU A 263 13.68 12.81 -16.90
CA GLU A 263 12.54 13.68 -17.17
C GLU A 263 11.20 12.98 -16.90
N ASP A 264 11.06 11.72 -17.30
CA ASP A 264 9.86 10.92 -17.02
C ASP A 264 9.63 10.84 -15.51
N VAL A 265 10.69 10.56 -14.74
CA VAL A 265 10.66 10.47 -13.28
C VAL A 265 10.26 11.80 -12.66
N ARG A 266 10.93 12.92 -13.02
CA ARG A 266 10.58 14.26 -12.54
C ARG A 266 9.14 14.63 -12.91
N ASN A 267 8.70 14.37 -14.13
CA ASN A 267 7.36 14.72 -14.59
C ASN A 267 6.28 13.90 -13.84
N ALA A 268 6.59 12.65 -13.48
CA ALA A 268 5.70 11.84 -12.66
C ALA A 268 5.63 12.38 -11.23
N ALA A 269 6.77 12.70 -10.61
CA ALA A 269 6.84 13.32 -9.28
C ALA A 269 6.08 14.65 -9.23
N ARG A 270 6.35 15.55 -10.19
CA ARG A 270 5.65 16.85 -10.32
C ARG A 270 4.14 16.67 -10.45
N LYS A 271 3.69 15.72 -11.28
CA LYS A 271 2.27 15.44 -11.43
C LYS A 271 1.68 14.88 -10.14
N PHE A 272 2.39 13.97 -9.47
CA PHE A 272 1.95 13.39 -8.21
C PHE A 272 1.82 14.44 -7.11
N LEU A 273 2.86 15.28 -6.94
CA LEU A 273 2.92 16.31 -5.89
C LEU A 273 1.97 17.50 -6.11
N LYS A 274 1.28 17.54 -7.26
CA LYS A 274 0.25 18.54 -7.52
C LYS A 274 -1.08 18.10 -6.89
N ASN A 275 -1.58 18.89 -5.94
CA ASN A 275 -2.87 18.64 -5.26
C ASN A 275 -2.89 17.32 -4.47
N VAL A 276 -1.86 17.06 -3.68
CA VAL A 276 -1.81 15.91 -2.79
C VAL A 276 -2.59 16.16 -1.51
N LYS A 277 -3.24 15.11 -1.01
CA LYS A 277 -3.73 15.04 0.36
C LYS A 277 -2.56 14.61 1.24
N VAL A 278 -2.34 15.33 2.33
CA VAL A 278 -1.23 15.08 3.26
C VAL A 278 -1.73 14.48 4.55
N ARG A 279 -1.11 13.38 4.97
CA ARG A 279 -1.34 12.70 6.24
C ARG A 279 -0.01 12.65 6.98
N ASP A 280 0.16 13.51 7.97
CA ASP A 280 1.41 13.71 8.71
C ASP A 280 1.21 13.30 10.17
N TRP A 281 1.83 12.22 10.58
CA TRP A 281 1.74 11.68 11.94
C TRP A 281 3.11 11.67 12.59
N VAL A 282 3.17 12.29 13.75
CA VAL A 282 4.34 12.25 14.63
C VAL A 282 3.96 11.53 15.92
N ILE A 283 4.76 10.56 16.33
CA ILE A 283 4.63 9.86 17.60
C ILE A 283 5.89 10.15 18.39
N LYS A 284 5.77 10.80 19.54
CA LYS A 284 6.89 11.12 20.44
C LYS A 284 6.79 10.32 21.72
N SER A 285 7.91 9.79 22.19
CA SER A 285 7.98 9.16 23.49
C SER A 285 7.69 10.18 24.59
N GLU A 286 6.93 9.77 25.59
CA GLU A 286 6.72 10.51 26.82
C GLU A 286 7.37 9.76 27.97
N GLU A 287 8.17 10.43 28.78
CA GLU A 287 8.78 9.81 29.94
C GLU A 287 7.71 9.57 31.00
N VAL A 288 7.69 8.38 31.56
CA VAL A 288 6.94 8.12 32.78
C VAL A 288 7.63 8.91 33.88
N ASN A 289 6.96 9.92 34.41
CA ASN A 289 7.44 10.55 35.64
C ASN A 289 7.17 9.53 36.78
N PRO A 290 8.21 8.85 37.33
CA PRO A 290 8.02 7.82 38.33
C PRO A 290 7.48 8.34 39.66
N LEU A 291 7.39 9.67 39.83
CA LEU A 291 6.97 10.33 41.07
C LEU A 291 5.48 10.65 41.10
N SER A 292 4.76 10.58 39.98
CA SER A 292 3.32 10.93 39.96
C SER A 292 2.38 9.85 40.45
N ASP A 293 2.83 8.58 40.55
CA ASP A 293 2.02 7.47 41.01
C ASP A 293 2.10 7.18 42.52
N TRP A 294 2.92 7.91 43.27
CA TRP A 294 3.04 7.77 44.73
C TRP A 294 2.23 8.80 45.52
N GLU A 295 1.57 9.75 44.83
CA GLU A 295 0.72 10.79 45.46
C GLU A 295 -0.78 10.60 45.23
N LYS A 296 -1.21 9.40 44.78
CA LYS A 296 -2.65 9.08 44.68
C LYS A 296 -2.99 7.86 45.58
#